data_ca38cfb07130f066545362116e953423
#
_entry.id   ca38cfb07130f066545362116e953423
#
_cell.length_a   1.000
_cell.length_b   1.000
_cell.length_c   1.000
_cell.angle_alpha   90.00
_cell.angle_beta   90.00
_cell.angle_gamma   90.00
#
_symmetry.space_group_name_H-M   'P 1'
#
loop_
_entity.id
_entity.type
_entity.pdbx_description
1 polymer ?
#
loop_
_entity_poly.entity_id
_entity_poly.type
_entity_poly.pdbx_seq_one_letter_code
_entity_poly.pdbx_strand_id
1 'polypeptide(L)'
;MPSLYKFQEQAVSDLTNGKKIAVLATGTGKTAVMFNWLRNTGKKKILIVSTPNKVKSGDFQKEAPIWCGQDWLDGLEHIEAISWYKLRQWEKDYHKYLLAHGDEWAIAFDEVAKAKGYTSGMGHAFQLLAKEMPSWTGYTATPGDKWIDLMPYMVAAGKFRNKSVFLSRHAIVQTYKGYPEITKYINTDELQDTWDSITTRPDTSQLNKELPPETHKVVEFDAPKGYKKFIKDRIDPKTGEYIESTMGIVHMCRQLCFTKEKQEWLSEFMEGLGTNCVFFCNYIEEEEKLCEIAKKSLPKGAKVWRIDGSHREIPTADTIGKYDIVVAHYASGGEALNLQFMNYWCSVSPNYSLSISVQARGRIKRIGQKHDRMFFYYLKTKGTIETDIYRCLKGKHDFSERTWLADNGLSDV
;
A
#
# COMPACT_ATOMS: atom_id res chain seq x y z
N MET A 1 16.48 -12.61 -21.20
CA MET A 1 16.04 -11.77 -20.06
C MET A 1 15.71 -10.38 -20.58
N PRO A 2 14.63 -9.74 -20.15
CA PRO A 2 14.35 -8.34 -20.49
C PRO A 2 15.47 -7.41 -19.97
N SER A 3 15.74 -6.33 -20.71
CA SER A 3 16.64 -5.27 -20.22
C SER A 3 15.98 -4.48 -19.09
N LEU A 4 16.76 -4.10 -18.11
CA LEU A 4 16.31 -3.18 -17.07
C LEU A 4 16.27 -1.74 -17.59
N TYR A 5 15.38 -0.93 -17.02
CA TYR A 5 15.46 0.53 -17.20
C TYR A 5 16.67 1.08 -16.45
N LYS A 6 17.24 2.20 -16.90
CA LYS A 6 18.39 2.85 -16.25
C LYS A 6 18.22 3.06 -14.75
N PHE A 7 17.02 3.47 -14.33
CA PHE A 7 16.72 3.66 -12.91
C PHE A 7 16.68 2.33 -12.13
N GLN A 8 16.29 1.22 -12.78
CA GLN A 8 16.33 -0.12 -12.19
C GLN A 8 17.78 -0.62 -12.07
N GLU A 9 18.59 -0.40 -13.11
CA GLU A 9 20.03 -0.71 -13.08
C GLU A 9 20.74 0.06 -11.97
N GLN A 10 20.43 1.36 -11.81
CA GLN A 10 20.94 2.17 -10.72
C GLN A 10 20.53 1.61 -9.36
N ALA A 11 19.27 1.23 -9.17
CA ALA A 11 18.79 0.64 -7.92
C ALA A 11 19.52 -0.68 -7.61
N VAL A 12 19.68 -1.56 -8.59
CA VAL A 12 20.41 -2.83 -8.42
C VAL A 12 21.89 -2.56 -8.05
N SER A 13 22.53 -1.63 -8.72
CA SER A 13 23.92 -1.23 -8.45
C SER A 13 24.06 -0.70 -7.02
N ASP A 14 23.20 0.23 -6.59
CA ASP A 14 23.22 0.81 -5.26
C ASP A 14 23.04 -0.24 -4.16
N LEU A 15 22.09 -1.17 -4.35
CA LEU A 15 21.85 -2.28 -3.41
C LEU A 15 23.04 -3.25 -3.35
N THR A 16 23.64 -3.53 -4.50
CA THR A 16 24.84 -4.40 -4.58
C THR A 16 26.04 -3.73 -3.89
N ASN A 17 26.14 -2.40 -3.93
CA ASN A 17 27.18 -1.60 -3.29
C ASN A 17 26.87 -1.26 -1.82
N GLY A 18 25.90 -1.92 -1.19
CA GLY A 18 25.69 -1.90 0.26
C GLY A 18 24.49 -1.09 0.75
N LYS A 19 23.75 -0.37 -0.10
CA LYS A 19 22.45 0.17 0.29
C LYS A 19 21.48 -0.97 0.60
N LYS A 20 20.52 -0.73 1.47
CA LYS A 20 19.64 -1.77 2.00
C LYS A 20 18.19 -1.63 1.56
N ILE A 21 17.72 -0.42 1.30
CA ILE A 21 16.32 -0.14 1.02
C ILE A 21 16.17 0.50 -0.36
N ALA A 22 15.37 -0.12 -1.23
CA ALA A 22 14.94 0.46 -2.49
C ALA A 22 13.55 1.09 -2.33
N VAL A 23 13.50 2.42 -2.40
CA VAL A 23 12.25 3.18 -2.43
C VAL A 23 11.89 3.44 -3.88
N LEU A 24 11.01 2.61 -4.42
CA LEU A 24 10.59 2.61 -5.81
C LEU A 24 9.06 2.74 -5.89
N ALA A 25 8.55 3.67 -6.68
CA ALA A 25 7.12 3.88 -6.85
C ALA A 25 6.38 2.58 -7.25
N THR A 26 5.06 2.55 -7.05
CA THR A 26 4.24 1.43 -7.54
C THR A 26 4.32 1.35 -9.06
N GLY A 27 4.35 0.13 -9.59
CA GLY A 27 4.38 -0.08 -11.04
C GLY A 27 5.75 0.10 -11.72
N THR A 28 6.82 0.41 -10.97
CA THR A 28 8.17 0.63 -11.52
C THR A 28 9.02 -0.64 -11.65
N GLY A 29 8.44 -1.83 -11.41
CA GLY A 29 9.15 -3.10 -11.55
C GLY A 29 10.08 -3.43 -10.36
N LYS A 30 9.66 -3.16 -9.12
CA LYS A 30 10.40 -3.59 -7.90
C LYS A 30 10.85 -5.04 -7.94
N THR A 31 10.01 -5.93 -8.47
CA THR A 31 10.32 -7.37 -8.58
C THR A 31 11.50 -7.63 -9.50
N ALA A 32 11.63 -6.89 -10.60
CA ALA A 32 12.79 -6.96 -11.50
C ALA A 32 14.09 -6.57 -10.79
N VAL A 33 14.07 -5.45 -10.05
CA VAL A 33 15.20 -4.98 -9.25
C VAL A 33 15.59 -6.03 -8.18
N MET A 34 14.58 -6.58 -7.50
CA MET A 34 14.75 -7.60 -6.46
C MET A 34 15.45 -8.85 -7.00
N PHE A 35 14.95 -9.43 -8.08
CA PHE A 35 15.54 -10.64 -8.64
C PHE A 35 16.94 -10.41 -9.19
N ASN A 36 17.19 -9.27 -9.85
CA ASN A 36 18.53 -8.94 -10.33
C ASN A 36 19.53 -8.74 -9.17
N TRP A 37 19.09 -8.11 -8.06
CA TRP A 37 19.94 -8.04 -6.87
C TRP A 37 20.19 -9.43 -6.27
N LEU A 38 19.15 -10.27 -6.10
CA LEU A 38 19.30 -11.65 -5.59
C LEU A 38 20.32 -12.44 -6.42
N ARG A 39 20.22 -12.36 -7.74
CA ARG A 39 21.20 -12.99 -8.64
C ARG A 39 22.62 -12.48 -8.41
N ASN A 40 22.80 -11.18 -8.22
CA ASN A 40 24.11 -10.56 -8.02
C ASN A 40 24.76 -10.94 -6.67
N THR A 41 23.99 -11.41 -5.69
CA THR A 41 24.52 -11.90 -4.42
C THR A 41 25.36 -13.17 -4.56
N GLY A 42 25.14 -13.96 -5.62
CA GLY A 42 25.75 -15.28 -5.80
C GLY A 42 25.30 -16.35 -4.80
N LYS A 43 24.36 -16.03 -3.90
CA LYS A 43 23.84 -16.98 -2.90
C LYS A 43 22.96 -18.03 -3.57
N LYS A 44 23.03 -19.26 -3.02
CA LYS A 44 22.26 -20.41 -3.51
C LYS A 44 20.96 -20.65 -2.76
N LYS A 45 20.80 -20.01 -1.59
CA LYS A 45 19.60 -20.12 -0.76
C LYS A 45 18.93 -18.74 -0.68
N ILE A 46 17.68 -18.67 -1.12
CA ILE A 46 16.93 -17.43 -1.29
C ILE A 46 15.66 -17.46 -0.45
N LEU A 47 15.45 -16.41 0.32
CA LEU A 47 14.19 -16.17 1.02
C LEU A 47 13.57 -14.85 0.56
N ILE A 48 12.31 -14.91 0.13
CA ILE A 48 11.51 -13.73 -0.22
C ILE A 48 10.39 -13.59 0.81
N VAL A 49 10.33 -12.45 1.48
CA VAL A 49 9.25 -12.10 2.40
C VAL A 49 8.36 -11.07 1.75
N SER A 50 7.06 -11.36 1.62
CA SER A 50 6.11 -10.46 0.92
C SER A 50 4.71 -10.51 1.54
N THR A 51 3.74 -9.90 0.86
CA THR A 51 2.34 -9.95 1.27
C THR A 51 1.72 -11.34 1.00
N PRO A 52 0.73 -11.78 1.81
CA PRO A 52 0.10 -13.10 1.64
C PRO A 52 -0.46 -13.32 0.23
N ASN A 53 -1.04 -12.29 -0.36
CA ASN A 53 -1.65 -12.39 -1.70
C ASN A 53 -0.59 -12.66 -2.77
N LYS A 54 0.54 -11.94 -2.73
CA LYS A 54 1.62 -12.09 -3.71
C LYS A 54 2.35 -13.44 -3.59
N VAL A 55 2.42 -13.97 -2.38
CA VAL A 55 2.96 -15.32 -2.15
C VAL A 55 2.00 -16.40 -2.68
N LYS A 56 0.69 -16.26 -2.39
CA LYS A 56 -0.33 -17.23 -2.83
C LYS A 56 -0.55 -17.25 -4.35
N SER A 57 -0.41 -16.11 -5.03
CA SER A 57 -0.58 -16.02 -6.50
C SER A 57 0.53 -16.72 -7.27
N GLY A 58 1.64 -17.06 -6.61
CA GLY A 58 2.82 -17.64 -7.26
C GLY A 58 3.55 -16.66 -8.20
N ASP A 59 3.38 -15.35 -7.98
CA ASP A 59 3.96 -14.33 -8.86
C ASP A 59 5.49 -14.43 -8.89
N PHE A 60 6.13 -14.73 -7.75
CA PHE A 60 7.57 -14.87 -7.69
C PHE A 60 8.09 -16.04 -8.53
N GLN A 61 7.39 -17.17 -8.51
CA GLN A 61 7.72 -18.35 -9.32
C GLN A 61 7.58 -18.07 -10.82
N LYS A 62 6.60 -17.22 -11.21
CA LYS A 62 6.38 -16.83 -12.61
C LYS A 62 7.39 -15.77 -13.09
N GLU A 63 7.76 -14.84 -12.22
CA GLU A 63 8.65 -13.72 -12.58
C GLU A 63 10.14 -14.08 -12.48
N ALA A 64 10.52 -15.01 -11.62
CA ALA A 64 11.93 -15.40 -11.44
C ALA A 64 12.62 -15.86 -12.73
N PRO A 65 12.05 -16.77 -13.55
CA PRO A 65 12.68 -17.17 -14.80
C PRO A 65 12.76 -16.03 -15.82
N ILE A 66 11.83 -15.08 -15.79
CA ILE A 66 11.83 -13.91 -16.68
C ILE A 66 13.04 -13.02 -16.39
N TRP A 67 13.30 -12.71 -15.10
CA TRP A 67 14.31 -11.74 -14.68
C TRP A 67 15.70 -12.33 -14.46
N CYS A 68 15.80 -13.62 -14.15
CA CYS A 68 17.07 -14.26 -13.82
C CYS A 68 17.48 -15.38 -14.80
N GLY A 69 16.56 -15.87 -15.59
CA GLY A 69 16.76 -17.06 -16.45
C GLY A 69 16.55 -18.37 -15.69
N GLN A 70 16.21 -19.43 -16.45
CA GLN A 70 15.98 -20.76 -15.86
C GLN A 70 17.27 -21.34 -15.27
N ASP A 71 18.40 -21.19 -15.94
CA ASP A 71 19.69 -21.70 -15.49
C ASP A 71 20.08 -21.20 -14.09
N TRP A 72 19.71 -19.94 -13.75
CA TRP A 72 19.95 -19.42 -12.40
C TRP A 72 19.08 -20.13 -11.39
N LEU A 73 17.79 -20.36 -11.71
CA LEU A 73 16.87 -21.07 -10.82
C LEU A 73 17.32 -22.52 -10.59
N ASP A 74 17.71 -23.22 -11.64
CA ASP A 74 18.18 -24.60 -11.57
C ASP A 74 19.48 -24.74 -10.77
N GLY A 75 20.25 -23.67 -10.69
CA GLY A 75 21.47 -23.58 -9.89
C GLY A 75 21.24 -23.22 -8.41
N LEU A 76 20.00 -22.98 -7.97
CA LEU A 76 19.69 -22.70 -6.56
C LEU A 76 19.54 -24.02 -5.77
N GLU A 77 20.01 -24.02 -4.54
CA GLU A 77 19.77 -25.08 -3.57
C GLU A 77 18.39 -24.95 -2.92
N HIS A 78 17.95 -23.70 -2.73
CA HIS A 78 16.65 -23.40 -2.12
C HIS A 78 16.14 -22.02 -2.53
N ILE A 79 14.84 -21.93 -2.82
CA ILE A 79 14.11 -20.67 -2.95
C ILE A 79 12.73 -20.81 -2.32
N GLU A 80 12.43 -19.93 -1.38
CA GLU A 80 11.14 -19.90 -0.69
C GLU A 80 10.59 -18.47 -0.65
N ALA A 81 9.28 -18.35 -0.88
CA ALA A 81 8.54 -17.12 -0.66
C ALA A 81 7.55 -17.30 0.48
N ILE A 82 7.61 -16.44 1.49
CA ILE A 82 6.73 -16.48 2.65
C ILE A 82 6.02 -15.15 2.88
N SER A 83 4.89 -15.19 3.57
CA SER A 83 4.21 -13.97 3.96
C SER A 83 4.83 -13.33 5.20
N TRP A 84 4.71 -11.99 5.33
CA TRP A 84 5.04 -11.25 6.55
C TRP A 84 4.37 -11.84 7.80
N TYR A 85 3.16 -12.38 7.62
CA TYR A 85 2.42 -13.03 8.70
C TYR A 85 3.08 -14.35 9.10
N LYS A 86 3.48 -15.19 8.13
CA LYS A 86 4.23 -16.43 8.37
C LYS A 86 5.58 -16.14 9.03
N LEU A 87 6.29 -15.11 8.57
CA LEU A 87 7.54 -14.67 9.17
C LEU A 87 7.38 -14.33 10.66
N ARG A 88 6.32 -13.61 11.01
CA ARG A 88 6.00 -13.29 12.41
C ARG A 88 5.73 -14.53 13.27
N GLN A 89 5.09 -15.56 12.67
CA GLN A 89 4.67 -16.79 13.36
C GLN A 89 5.72 -17.89 13.33
N TRP A 90 6.82 -17.70 12.60
CA TRP A 90 7.83 -18.73 12.49
C TRP A 90 8.31 -19.19 13.86
N GLU A 91 8.41 -20.50 14.00
CA GLU A 91 8.93 -21.14 15.18
C GLU A 91 10.36 -20.67 15.44
N LYS A 92 10.70 -20.47 16.71
CA LYS A 92 12.01 -19.99 17.14
C LYS A 92 13.17 -20.80 16.56
N ASP A 93 12.95 -22.08 16.30
CA ASP A 93 13.97 -22.96 15.75
C ASP A 93 14.30 -22.68 14.28
N TYR A 94 13.33 -22.25 13.47
CA TYR A 94 13.62 -21.87 12.10
C TYR A 94 14.41 -20.54 12.03
N HIS A 95 14.11 -19.58 12.89
CA HIS A 95 14.92 -18.38 13.03
C HIS A 95 16.35 -18.72 13.47
N LYS A 96 16.53 -19.62 14.42
CA LYS A 96 17.84 -20.07 14.82
C LYS A 96 18.62 -20.75 13.69
N TYR A 97 17.93 -21.57 12.89
CA TYR A 97 18.53 -22.18 11.71
C TYR A 97 19.02 -21.14 10.70
N LEU A 98 18.18 -20.16 10.36
CA LEU A 98 18.57 -19.09 9.45
C LEU A 98 19.75 -18.28 10.01
N LEU A 99 19.74 -17.92 11.28
CA LEU A 99 20.78 -17.16 11.92
C LEU A 99 22.11 -17.95 11.98
N ALA A 100 22.04 -19.25 12.21
CA ALA A 100 23.22 -20.12 12.21
C ALA A 100 23.86 -20.30 10.82
N HIS A 101 23.09 -20.10 9.74
CA HIS A 101 23.50 -20.31 8.35
C HIS A 101 23.37 -19.02 7.52
N GLY A 102 23.41 -17.85 8.17
CA GLY A 102 23.13 -16.56 7.56
C GLY A 102 24.00 -16.24 6.34
N ASP A 103 25.22 -16.73 6.31
CA ASP A 103 26.15 -16.52 5.19
C ASP A 103 25.72 -17.23 3.91
N GLU A 104 24.87 -18.25 4.00
CA GLU A 104 24.41 -19.03 2.85
C GLU A 104 23.19 -18.39 2.18
N TRP A 105 22.47 -17.52 2.88
CA TRP A 105 21.17 -16.98 2.45
C TRP A 105 21.26 -15.55 1.93
N ALA A 106 20.40 -15.23 0.94
CA ALA A 106 20.03 -13.86 0.62
C ALA A 106 18.53 -13.67 0.89
N ILE A 107 18.17 -12.58 1.57
CA ILE A 107 16.79 -12.25 1.93
C ILE A 107 16.31 -10.98 1.22
N ALA A 108 15.18 -11.08 0.53
CA ALA A 108 14.50 -9.95 -0.05
C ALA A 108 13.18 -9.69 0.70
N PHE A 109 13.06 -8.51 1.31
CA PHE A 109 11.85 -8.06 2.00
C PHE A 109 11.01 -7.17 1.07
N ASP A 110 10.07 -7.77 0.34
CA ASP A 110 9.11 -7.04 -0.49
C ASP A 110 8.02 -6.41 0.39
N GLU A 111 7.59 -5.20 0.05
CA GLU A 111 6.72 -4.35 0.87
C GLU A 111 7.22 -4.22 2.32
N VAL A 112 8.52 -3.90 2.46
CA VAL A 112 9.17 -3.78 3.78
C VAL A 112 8.51 -2.75 4.71
N ALA A 113 7.66 -1.87 4.20
CA ALA A 113 6.81 -0.98 4.98
C ALA A 113 5.91 -1.71 6.01
N LYS A 114 5.66 -3.01 5.83
CA LYS A 114 4.98 -3.85 6.84
C LYS A 114 5.78 -3.96 8.16
N ALA A 115 7.08 -3.73 8.12
CA ALA A 115 7.98 -3.77 9.27
C ALA A 115 8.20 -2.41 9.97
N LYS A 116 7.54 -1.31 9.54
CA LYS A 116 7.72 0.05 10.11
C LYS A 116 7.41 0.16 11.61
N GLY A 117 6.58 -0.71 12.15
CA GLY A 117 6.27 -0.76 13.59
C GLY A 117 7.37 -1.48 14.36
N TYR A 118 8.30 -0.77 15.00
CA TYR A 118 9.45 -1.35 15.73
C TYR A 118 9.05 -2.45 16.73
N THR A 119 7.96 -2.24 17.47
CA THR A 119 7.46 -3.17 18.50
C THR A 119 6.41 -4.14 17.97
N SER A 120 6.01 -4.04 16.69
CA SER A 120 5.09 -5.01 16.08
C SER A 120 5.79 -6.36 15.87
N GLY A 121 5.01 -7.44 15.84
CA GLY A 121 5.59 -8.76 15.60
C GLY A 121 6.31 -8.88 14.25
N MET A 122 5.84 -8.18 13.21
CA MET A 122 6.51 -8.13 11.90
C MET A 122 7.79 -7.31 11.95
N GLY A 123 7.76 -6.14 12.63
CA GLY A 123 8.94 -5.30 12.83
C GLY A 123 10.02 -6.00 13.64
N HIS A 124 9.64 -6.73 14.68
CA HIS A 124 10.58 -7.50 15.50
C HIS A 124 11.23 -8.63 14.70
N ALA A 125 10.45 -9.43 13.95
CA ALA A 125 10.97 -10.50 13.12
C ALA A 125 11.90 -9.99 12.00
N PHE A 126 11.54 -8.86 11.37
CA PHE A 126 12.40 -8.18 10.39
C PHE A 126 13.74 -7.81 11.00
N GLN A 127 13.73 -7.11 12.13
CA GLN A 127 14.96 -6.63 12.77
C GLN A 127 15.85 -7.76 13.23
N LEU A 128 15.26 -8.84 13.77
CA LEU A 128 16.00 -10.02 14.19
C LEU A 128 16.80 -10.61 13.01
N LEU A 129 16.14 -10.83 11.88
CA LEU A 129 16.81 -11.41 10.71
C LEU A 129 17.76 -10.41 10.03
N ALA A 130 17.28 -9.21 9.74
CA ALA A 130 18.04 -8.24 8.96
C ALA A 130 19.32 -7.74 9.68
N LYS A 131 19.31 -7.73 11.03
CA LYS A 131 20.48 -7.34 11.81
C LYS A 131 21.58 -8.39 11.80
N GLU A 132 21.21 -9.66 11.81
CA GLU A 132 22.16 -10.78 11.91
C GLU A 132 22.53 -11.38 10.54
N MET A 133 21.75 -11.07 9.48
CA MET A 133 22.00 -11.59 8.14
C MET A 133 22.83 -10.60 7.31
N PRO A 134 23.93 -11.03 6.70
CA PRO A 134 24.79 -10.11 5.92
C PRO A 134 24.13 -9.68 4.60
N SER A 135 23.39 -10.57 3.94
CA SER A 135 22.78 -10.36 2.62
C SER A 135 21.29 -10.18 2.69
N TRP A 136 20.81 -8.94 2.85
CA TRP A 136 19.38 -8.61 2.78
C TRP A 136 19.15 -7.26 2.13
N THR A 137 17.96 -7.10 1.53
CA THR A 137 17.44 -5.83 1.01
C THR A 137 15.93 -5.71 1.22
N GLY A 138 15.44 -4.47 1.32
CA GLY A 138 14.01 -4.15 1.45
C GLY A 138 13.51 -3.33 0.28
N TYR A 139 12.27 -3.57 -0.15
CA TYR A 139 11.62 -2.91 -1.28
C TYR A 139 10.29 -2.33 -0.84
N THR A 140 10.03 -1.07 -1.15
CA THR A 140 8.75 -0.42 -0.87
C THR A 140 8.54 0.81 -1.73
N ALA A 141 7.28 1.21 -1.94
CA ALA A 141 6.95 2.51 -2.54
C ALA A 141 6.83 3.61 -1.47
N THR A 142 6.52 3.24 -0.24
CA THR A 142 6.14 4.15 0.85
C THR A 142 6.78 3.68 2.16
N PRO A 143 8.03 4.05 2.44
CA PRO A 143 8.78 3.52 3.58
C PRO A 143 8.21 3.97 4.93
N GLY A 144 7.59 5.15 5.00
CA GLY A 144 7.02 5.79 6.18
C GLY A 144 6.97 7.29 6.02
N ASP A 145 6.15 7.95 6.86
CA ASP A 145 5.93 9.41 6.80
C ASP A 145 6.66 10.16 7.93
N LYS A 146 7.05 9.43 8.97
CA LYS A 146 7.74 9.98 10.15
C LYS A 146 9.08 9.27 10.35
N TRP A 147 10.03 9.96 10.95
CA TRP A 147 11.35 9.38 11.26
C TRP A 147 11.27 8.12 12.12
N ILE A 148 10.27 8.03 13.01
CA ILE A 148 10.03 6.83 13.80
C ILE A 148 9.62 5.63 12.95
N ASP A 149 8.99 5.84 11.79
CA ASP A 149 8.62 4.77 10.85
C ASP A 149 9.85 4.26 10.08
N LEU A 150 10.85 5.13 9.85
CA LEU A 150 12.09 4.82 9.16
C LEU A 150 13.14 4.20 10.09
N MET A 151 13.02 4.43 11.40
CA MET A 151 13.96 3.96 12.41
C MET A 151 14.19 2.44 12.38
N PRO A 152 13.20 1.54 12.19
CA PRO A 152 13.44 0.11 12.14
C PRO A 152 14.44 -0.29 11.05
N TYR A 153 14.40 0.37 9.90
CA TYR A 153 15.33 0.10 8.80
C TYR A 153 16.77 0.56 9.12
N MET A 154 16.89 1.72 9.76
CA MET A 154 18.19 2.24 10.20
C MET A 154 18.80 1.36 11.28
N VAL A 155 17.99 0.83 12.22
CA VAL A 155 18.44 -0.13 13.23
C VAL A 155 18.87 -1.44 12.58
N ALA A 156 18.06 -1.98 11.66
CA ALA A 156 18.40 -3.20 10.93
C ALA A 156 19.67 -3.07 10.08
N ALA A 157 19.90 -1.87 9.51
CA ALA A 157 21.13 -1.56 8.76
C ALA A 157 22.34 -1.20 9.67
N GLY A 158 22.22 -1.35 11.00
CA GLY A 158 23.30 -1.11 11.95
C GLY A 158 23.64 0.35 12.22
N LYS A 159 22.82 1.31 11.76
CA LYS A 159 23.03 2.75 11.97
C LYS A 159 22.72 3.19 13.40
N PHE A 160 21.77 2.53 14.04
CA PHE A 160 21.45 2.69 15.46
C PHE A 160 21.42 1.33 16.14
N ARG A 161 21.86 1.28 17.39
CA ARG A 161 21.84 0.06 18.19
C ARG A 161 20.40 -0.43 18.45
N ASN A 162 19.50 0.51 18.78
CA ASN A 162 18.10 0.23 19.10
C ASN A 162 17.27 1.52 19.11
N LYS A 163 15.94 1.38 19.36
CA LYS A 163 14.99 2.49 19.49
C LYS A 163 15.38 3.52 20.53
N SER A 164 15.92 3.11 21.69
CA SER A 164 16.25 4.05 22.78
C SER A 164 17.39 4.98 22.37
N VAL A 165 18.42 4.46 21.68
CA VAL A 165 19.51 5.28 21.14
C VAL A 165 19.01 6.24 20.08
N PHE A 166 18.11 5.81 19.20
CA PHE A 166 17.49 6.69 18.22
C PHE A 166 16.72 7.83 18.90
N LEU A 167 15.85 7.51 19.87
CA LEU A 167 15.03 8.52 20.55
C LEU A 167 15.87 9.51 21.34
N SER A 168 16.89 9.05 22.06
CA SER A 168 17.76 9.93 22.85
C SER A 168 18.55 10.94 22.02
N ARG A 169 18.86 10.61 20.77
CA ARG A 169 19.63 11.47 19.86
C ARG A 169 18.76 12.38 18.99
N HIS A 170 17.56 11.90 18.62
CA HIS A 170 16.80 12.49 17.53
C HIS A 170 15.35 12.85 17.88
N ALA A 171 14.92 12.68 19.13
CA ALA A 171 13.55 12.99 19.51
C ALA A 171 13.46 13.67 20.88
N ILE A 172 12.57 14.66 20.97
CA ILE A 172 12.08 15.17 22.23
C ILE A 172 10.79 14.41 22.53
N VAL A 173 10.85 13.64 23.64
CA VAL A 173 9.72 12.80 24.08
C VAL A 173 9.12 13.43 25.33
N GLN A 174 7.82 13.65 25.32
CA GLN A 174 7.05 14.11 26.49
C GLN A 174 6.02 13.07 26.87
N THR A 175 5.71 12.98 28.15
CA THR A 175 4.65 12.08 28.63
C THR A 175 3.32 12.81 28.58
N TYR A 176 2.39 12.31 27.76
CA TYR A 176 1.02 12.80 27.70
C TYR A 176 0.06 11.70 28.17
N LYS A 177 -0.75 11.99 29.18
CA LYS A 177 -1.68 11.01 29.80
C LYS A 177 -1.02 9.66 30.15
N GLY A 178 0.23 9.67 30.61
CA GLY A 178 0.99 8.46 30.98
C GLY A 178 1.69 7.74 29.84
N TYR A 179 1.56 8.19 28.60
CA TYR A 179 2.20 7.59 27.44
C TYR A 179 3.28 8.52 26.87
N PRO A 180 4.46 7.97 26.48
CA PRO A 180 5.50 8.75 25.84
C PRO A 180 5.11 9.09 24.38
N GLU A 181 5.09 10.38 24.08
CA GLU A 181 4.85 10.91 22.72
C GLU A 181 6.05 11.71 22.22
N ILE A 182 6.40 11.53 20.94
CA ILE A 182 7.42 12.34 20.28
C ILE A 182 6.79 13.67 19.90
N THR A 183 7.21 14.76 20.55
CA THR A 183 6.72 16.11 20.28
C THR A 183 7.51 16.82 19.19
N LYS A 184 8.80 16.47 19.04
CA LYS A 184 9.68 17.08 18.04
C LYS A 184 10.82 16.14 17.68
N TYR A 185 11.22 16.13 16.42
CA TYR A 185 12.48 15.54 15.99
C TYR A 185 13.59 16.60 16.00
N ILE A 186 14.79 16.20 16.39
CA ILE A 186 16.00 17.02 16.43
C ILE A 186 17.10 16.34 15.62
N ASN A 187 18.14 17.08 15.23
CA ASN A 187 19.24 16.59 14.40
C ASN A 187 18.73 15.88 13.11
N THR A 188 17.73 16.50 12.46
CA THR A 188 17.04 15.91 11.30
C THR A 188 17.93 15.78 10.08
N ASP A 189 18.95 16.62 9.94
CA ASP A 189 19.93 16.53 8.84
C ASP A 189 20.76 15.24 8.97
N GLU A 190 21.22 14.92 10.18
CA GLU A 190 21.90 13.65 10.46
C GLU A 190 21.00 12.43 10.19
N LEU A 191 19.69 12.53 10.51
CA LEU A 191 18.71 11.50 10.16
C LEU A 191 18.56 11.35 8.65
N GLN A 192 18.53 12.46 7.92
CA GLN A 192 18.43 12.44 6.46
C GLN A 192 19.68 11.79 5.84
N ASP A 193 20.87 12.19 6.26
CA ASP A 193 22.12 11.62 5.79
C ASP A 193 22.22 10.11 6.10
N THR A 194 21.80 9.73 7.31
CA THR A 194 21.75 8.33 7.73
C THR A 194 20.78 7.54 6.84
N TRP A 195 19.59 8.07 6.58
CA TRP A 195 18.60 7.46 5.71
C TRP A 195 19.09 7.33 4.27
N ASP A 196 19.69 8.37 3.72
CA ASP A 196 20.20 8.36 2.35
C ASP A 196 21.40 7.41 2.18
N SER A 197 22.17 7.19 3.25
CA SER A 197 23.29 6.22 3.23
C SER A 197 22.84 4.78 3.04
N ILE A 198 21.61 4.42 3.46
CA ILE A 198 21.06 3.06 3.36
C ILE A 198 20.02 2.89 2.28
N THR A 199 19.60 3.99 1.60
CA THR A 199 18.46 4.00 0.72
C THR A 199 18.84 4.35 -0.71
N THR A 200 18.25 3.68 -1.69
CA THR A 200 18.28 4.09 -3.09
C THR A 200 16.91 4.61 -3.52
N ARG A 201 16.90 5.77 -4.20
CA ARG A 201 15.70 6.43 -4.74
C ARG A 201 16.03 6.97 -6.13
N PRO A 202 16.20 6.08 -7.12
CA PRO A 202 16.56 6.52 -8.46
C PRO A 202 15.44 7.36 -9.09
N ASP A 203 15.83 8.27 -9.97
CA ASP A 203 14.89 9.10 -10.71
C ASP A 203 14.10 8.26 -11.70
N THR A 204 12.79 8.19 -11.50
CA THR A 204 11.83 7.48 -12.35
C THR A 204 11.16 8.38 -13.38
N SER A 205 11.65 9.61 -13.60
CA SER A 205 11.06 10.58 -14.54
C SER A 205 10.98 10.06 -15.98
N GLN A 206 11.93 9.22 -16.37
CA GLN A 206 11.92 8.55 -17.66
C GLN A 206 10.67 7.67 -17.84
N LEU A 207 10.31 6.91 -16.80
CA LEU A 207 9.12 6.07 -16.83
C LEU A 207 7.83 6.90 -16.95
N ASN A 208 7.77 8.05 -16.27
CA ASN A 208 6.61 8.94 -16.37
C ASN A 208 6.40 9.49 -17.79
N LYS A 209 7.46 9.53 -18.63
CA LYS A 209 7.35 9.92 -20.04
C LYS A 209 6.86 8.77 -20.93
N GLU A 210 7.06 7.54 -20.52
CA GLU A 210 6.63 6.34 -21.23
C GLU A 210 5.21 5.91 -20.85
N LEU A 211 4.74 6.31 -19.67
CA LEU A 211 3.36 6.04 -19.25
C LEU A 211 2.41 7.04 -19.90
N PRO A 212 1.18 6.62 -20.24
CA PRO A 212 0.17 7.51 -20.76
C PRO A 212 -0.12 8.68 -19.80
N PRO A 213 -0.48 9.86 -20.33
CA PRO A 213 -0.85 10.99 -19.50
C PRO A 213 -2.07 10.68 -18.64
N GLU A 214 -2.07 11.27 -17.44
CA GLU A 214 -3.13 11.13 -16.45
C GLU A 214 -4.14 12.28 -16.53
N THR A 215 -5.42 11.96 -16.42
CA THR A 215 -6.48 12.95 -16.21
C THR A 215 -7.11 12.68 -14.85
N HIS A 216 -7.06 13.67 -13.96
CA HIS A 216 -7.64 13.59 -12.62
C HIS A 216 -8.91 14.44 -12.54
N LYS A 217 -10.02 13.84 -12.11
CA LYS A 217 -11.31 14.52 -11.95
C LYS A 217 -11.85 14.28 -10.54
N VAL A 218 -12.08 15.37 -9.81
CA VAL A 218 -12.81 15.33 -8.54
C VAL A 218 -14.28 15.60 -8.84
N VAL A 219 -15.14 14.69 -8.41
CA VAL A 219 -16.60 14.83 -8.48
C VAL A 219 -17.10 15.11 -7.08
N GLU A 220 -17.74 16.26 -6.90
CA GLU A 220 -18.19 16.73 -5.61
C GLU A 220 -19.70 16.59 -5.46
N PHE A 221 -20.11 16.11 -4.29
CA PHE A 221 -21.51 15.94 -3.88
C PHE A 221 -21.78 16.77 -2.63
N ASP A 222 -23.02 17.16 -2.43
CA ASP A 222 -23.39 17.89 -1.23
C ASP A 222 -23.50 16.95 -0.02
N ALA A 223 -23.24 17.50 1.18
CA ALA A 223 -23.42 16.75 2.41
C ALA A 223 -24.89 16.34 2.59
N PRO A 224 -25.18 15.13 3.06
CA PRO A 224 -26.54 14.72 3.30
C PRO A 224 -27.19 15.58 4.38
N LYS A 225 -28.49 15.83 4.22
CA LYS A 225 -29.27 16.54 5.24
C LYS A 225 -29.11 15.84 6.59
N GLY A 226 -28.82 16.62 7.64
CA GLY A 226 -28.63 16.08 8.98
C GLY A 226 -27.22 15.62 9.31
N TYR A 227 -26.24 15.65 8.40
CA TYR A 227 -24.86 15.23 8.69
C TYR A 227 -24.25 15.94 9.91
N LYS A 228 -24.34 17.28 9.95
CA LYS A 228 -23.86 18.06 11.11
C LYS A 228 -24.66 17.78 12.40
N LYS A 229 -25.97 17.54 12.26
CA LYS A 229 -26.83 17.14 13.38
C LYS A 229 -26.38 15.80 13.94
N PHE A 230 -26.12 14.82 13.06
CA PHE A 230 -25.59 13.52 13.48
C PHE A 230 -24.30 13.66 14.29
N ILE A 231 -23.32 14.44 13.82
CA ILE A 231 -22.05 14.66 14.57
C ILE A 231 -22.33 15.20 15.97
N LYS A 232 -23.31 16.12 16.13
CA LYS A 232 -23.67 16.73 17.41
C LYS A 232 -24.42 15.75 18.32
N ASP A 233 -25.45 15.12 17.79
CA ASP A 233 -26.42 14.35 18.57
C ASP A 233 -26.00 12.88 18.74
N ARG A 234 -25.13 12.36 17.86
CA ARG A 234 -24.63 10.98 17.84
C ARG A 234 -25.73 9.92 17.71
N ILE A 235 -26.87 10.28 17.11
CA ILE A 235 -27.99 9.37 16.91
C ILE A 235 -27.92 8.81 15.49
N ASP A 236 -27.91 7.49 15.38
CA ASP A 236 -27.95 6.79 14.09
C ASP A 236 -29.25 7.17 13.35
N PRO A 237 -29.16 7.78 12.16
CA PRO A 237 -30.35 8.21 11.43
C PRO A 237 -31.24 7.05 10.93
N LYS A 238 -30.74 5.80 10.93
CA LYS A 238 -31.48 4.61 10.50
C LYS A 238 -32.20 3.92 11.64
N THR A 239 -31.51 3.76 12.78
CA THR A 239 -32.05 3.01 13.94
C THR A 239 -32.60 3.88 15.03
N GLY A 240 -32.21 5.15 15.09
CA GLY A 240 -32.57 6.07 16.19
C GLY A 240 -31.75 5.84 17.46
N GLU A 241 -30.78 4.93 17.45
CA GLU A 241 -29.97 4.59 18.62
C GLU A 241 -28.77 5.57 18.78
N TYR A 242 -28.38 5.77 20.03
CA TYR A 242 -27.22 6.60 20.36
C TYR A 242 -25.92 5.81 20.14
N ILE A 243 -24.96 6.40 19.43
CA ILE A 243 -23.66 5.80 19.15
C ILE A 243 -22.66 6.25 20.22
N GLU A 244 -22.30 5.35 21.12
CA GLU A 244 -21.36 5.64 22.21
C GLU A 244 -19.90 5.70 21.72
N SER A 245 -19.49 4.75 20.84
CA SER A 245 -18.10 4.63 20.42
C SER A 245 -17.70 5.68 19.40
N THR A 246 -16.53 6.30 19.62
CA THR A 246 -15.92 7.24 18.67
C THR A 246 -15.67 6.63 17.30
N MET A 247 -15.25 5.36 17.26
CA MET A 247 -15.09 4.62 16.01
C MET A 247 -16.40 4.42 15.28
N GLY A 248 -17.49 4.16 16.01
CA GLY A 248 -18.86 4.07 15.44
C GLY A 248 -19.30 5.39 14.81
N ILE A 249 -18.98 6.53 15.46
CA ILE A 249 -19.28 7.86 14.90
C ILE A 249 -18.52 8.07 13.59
N VAL A 250 -17.21 7.79 13.55
CA VAL A 250 -16.39 7.92 12.35
C VAL A 250 -16.92 7.01 11.23
N HIS A 251 -17.25 5.77 11.55
CA HIS A 251 -17.81 4.82 10.60
C HIS A 251 -19.15 5.32 10.02
N MET A 252 -20.06 5.79 10.87
CA MET A 252 -21.35 6.34 10.42
C MET A 252 -21.15 7.61 9.58
N CYS A 253 -20.23 8.51 9.96
CA CYS A 253 -19.89 9.67 9.14
C CYS A 253 -19.47 9.28 7.72
N ARG A 254 -18.72 8.18 7.59
CA ARG A 254 -18.31 7.63 6.29
C ARG A 254 -19.46 7.02 5.51
N GLN A 255 -20.31 6.24 6.15
CA GLN A 255 -21.49 5.65 5.52
C GLN A 255 -22.47 6.71 5.01
N LEU A 256 -22.67 7.80 5.77
CA LEU A 256 -23.51 8.93 5.36
C LEU A 256 -22.97 9.65 4.11
N CYS A 257 -21.66 9.57 3.84
CA CYS A 257 -21.06 10.13 2.62
C CYS A 257 -21.42 9.37 1.34
N PHE A 258 -21.94 8.15 1.44
CA PHE A 258 -22.41 7.39 0.27
C PHE A 258 -23.86 7.77 -0.08
N THR A 259 -24.04 9.04 -0.46
CA THR A 259 -25.33 9.68 -0.69
C THR A 259 -26.09 9.10 -1.89
N LYS A 260 -27.39 9.36 -1.97
CA LYS A 260 -28.22 8.97 -3.12
C LYS A 260 -27.71 9.60 -4.42
N GLU A 261 -27.34 10.89 -4.38
CA GLU A 261 -26.75 11.59 -5.52
C GLU A 261 -25.45 10.94 -6.02
N LYS A 262 -24.59 10.51 -5.08
CA LYS A 262 -23.38 9.76 -5.44
C LYS A 262 -23.70 8.43 -6.11
N GLN A 263 -24.75 7.71 -5.65
CA GLN A 263 -25.21 6.46 -6.25
C GLN A 263 -25.82 6.67 -7.64
N GLU A 264 -26.60 7.72 -7.83
CA GLU A 264 -27.18 8.11 -9.11
C GLU A 264 -26.08 8.45 -10.12
N TRP A 265 -25.10 9.26 -9.71
CA TRP A 265 -23.93 9.57 -10.53
C TRP A 265 -23.15 8.31 -10.93
N LEU A 266 -22.95 7.37 -10.00
CA LEU A 266 -22.27 6.10 -10.29
C LEU A 266 -23.05 5.27 -11.33
N SER A 267 -24.37 5.25 -11.26
CA SER A 267 -25.22 4.58 -12.26
C SER A 267 -25.02 5.19 -13.65
N GLU A 268 -25.19 6.51 -13.77
CA GLU A 268 -25.00 7.24 -15.02
C GLU A 268 -23.57 7.10 -15.57
N PHE A 269 -22.57 7.15 -14.66
CA PHE A 269 -21.18 6.97 -15.04
C PHE A 269 -20.92 5.57 -15.61
N MET A 270 -21.45 4.51 -14.98
CA MET A 270 -21.30 3.13 -15.47
C MET A 270 -22.02 2.92 -16.80
N GLU A 271 -23.21 3.50 -16.98
CA GLU A 271 -23.98 3.45 -18.24
C GLU A 271 -23.23 4.13 -19.40
N GLY A 272 -22.62 5.29 -19.12
CA GLY A 272 -21.90 6.09 -20.11
C GLY A 272 -20.45 5.68 -20.37
N LEU A 273 -19.88 4.76 -19.56
CA LEU A 273 -18.45 4.50 -19.55
C LEU A 273 -17.91 3.87 -20.86
N GLY A 274 -18.67 2.97 -21.48
CA GLY A 274 -18.31 2.33 -22.76
C GLY A 274 -17.06 1.43 -22.74
N THR A 275 -16.41 1.25 -21.59
CA THR A 275 -15.19 0.45 -21.37
C THR A 275 -15.16 -0.09 -19.95
N ASN A 276 -14.13 -0.87 -19.60
CA ASN A 276 -13.95 -1.37 -18.24
C ASN A 276 -13.39 -0.30 -17.28
N CYS A 277 -13.71 -0.44 -15.98
CA CYS A 277 -13.28 0.47 -14.91
C CYS A 277 -13.06 -0.29 -13.61
N VAL A 278 -12.09 0.14 -12.80
CA VAL A 278 -11.92 -0.33 -11.42
C VAL A 278 -12.44 0.72 -10.44
N PHE A 279 -13.32 0.28 -9.52
CA PHE A 279 -13.88 1.07 -8.44
C PHE A 279 -13.27 0.61 -7.11
N PHE A 280 -12.70 1.56 -6.35
CA PHE A 280 -12.15 1.30 -5.03
C PHE A 280 -13.08 1.86 -3.95
N CYS A 281 -13.39 1.03 -2.96
CA CYS A 281 -14.21 1.36 -1.79
C CYS A 281 -13.56 0.87 -0.48
N ASN A 282 -14.07 1.32 0.67
CA ASN A 282 -13.53 0.94 1.98
C ASN A 282 -14.44 -0.04 2.74
N TYR A 283 -15.75 -0.04 2.47
CA TYR A 283 -16.76 -0.76 3.26
C TYR A 283 -17.50 -1.79 2.42
N ILE A 284 -17.92 -2.87 3.09
CA ILE A 284 -18.68 -3.97 2.45
C ILE A 284 -20.01 -3.44 1.93
N GLU A 285 -20.67 -2.54 2.66
CA GLU A 285 -21.93 -1.94 2.26
C GLU A 285 -21.80 -1.08 0.99
N GLU A 286 -20.67 -0.38 0.84
CA GLU A 286 -20.35 0.36 -0.40
C GLU A 286 -20.16 -0.60 -1.58
N GLU A 287 -19.44 -1.70 -1.35
CA GLU A 287 -19.17 -2.72 -2.36
C GLU A 287 -20.45 -3.41 -2.83
N GLU A 288 -21.29 -3.84 -1.89
CA GLU A 288 -22.58 -4.48 -2.20
C GLU A 288 -23.46 -3.54 -3.03
N LYS A 289 -23.53 -2.29 -2.61
CA LYS A 289 -24.31 -1.29 -3.32
C LYS A 289 -23.77 -0.97 -4.72
N LEU A 290 -22.43 -0.91 -4.86
CA LEU A 290 -21.79 -0.77 -6.18
C LEU A 290 -22.14 -1.94 -7.10
N CYS A 291 -22.12 -3.16 -6.58
CA CYS A 291 -22.51 -4.35 -7.34
C CYS A 291 -23.99 -4.33 -7.75
N GLU A 292 -24.88 -3.83 -6.88
CA GLU A 292 -26.29 -3.65 -7.23
C GLU A 292 -26.49 -2.62 -8.34
N ILE A 293 -25.81 -1.45 -8.23
CA ILE A 293 -25.84 -0.40 -9.25
C ILE A 293 -25.34 -0.97 -10.57
N ALA A 294 -24.18 -1.61 -10.55
CA ALA A 294 -23.56 -2.18 -11.74
C ALA A 294 -24.46 -3.19 -12.47
N LYS A 295 -25.12 -4.07 -11.73
CA LYS A 295 -26.08 -5.04 -12.32
C LYS A 295 -27.24 -4.38 -13.08
N LYS A 296 -27.58 -3.15 -12.71
CA LYS A 296 -28.69 -2.40 -13.35
C LYS A 296 -28.21 -1.52 -14.50
N SER A 297 -27.00 -0.98 -14.40
CA SER A 297 -26.44 0.04 -15.29
C SER A 297 -25.59 -0.53 -16.42
N LEU A 298 -25.01 -1.72 -16.23
CA LEU A 298 -24.13 -2.31 -17.24
C LEU A 298 -24.91 -3.03 -18.33
N PRO A 299 -24.35 -3.09 -19.56
CA PRO A 299 -24.94 -3.86 -20.65
C PRO A 299 -25.14 -5.33 -20.28
N LYS A 300 -26.15 -5.96 -20.89
CA LYS A 300 -26.42 -7.40 -20.68
C LYS A 300 -25.21 -8.23 -21.03
N GLY A 301 -24.79 -9.09 -20.08
CA GLY A 301 -23.62 -9.96 -20.22
C GLY A 301 -22.33 -9.40 -19.66
N ALA A 302 -22.28 -8.13 -19.24
CA ALA A 302 -21.14 -7.58 -18.51
C ALA A 302 -21.01 -8.21 -17.11
N LYS A 303 -19.77 -8.48 -16.70
CA LYS A 303 -19.44 -9.10 -15.42
C LYS A 303 -18.97 -8.06 -14.40
N VAL A 304 -19.34 -8.28 -13.14
CA VAL A 304 -18.83 -7.53 -11.99
C VAL A 304 -17.84 -8.42 -11.25
N TRP A 305 -16.58 -8.06 -11.30
CA TRP A 305 -15.49 -8.75 -10.61
C TRP A 305 -15.32 -8.15 -9.22
N ARG A 306 -15.49 -8.98 -8.17
CA ARG A 306 -15.33 -8.55 -6.77
C ARG A 306 -13.99 -8.97 -6.24
N ILE A 307 -13.31 -8.03 -5.58
CA ILE A 307 -11.99 -8.26 -4.97
C ILE A 307 -12.00 -7.75 -3.52
N ASP A 308 -12.34 -8.65 -2.62
CA ASP A 308 -12.41 -8.40 -1.18
C ASP A 308 -11.72 -9.53 -0.38
N GLY A 309 -12.01 -9.64 0.92
CA GLY A 309 -11.51 -10.71 1.78
C GLY A 309 -12.01 -12.11 1.38
N SER A 310 -13.19 -12.20 0.79
CA SER A 310 -13.91 -13.44 0.46
C SER A 310 -13.89 -13.77 -1.04
N HIS A 311 -13.93 -12.76 -1.89
CA HIS A 311 -13.95 -12.88 -3.35
C HIS A 311 -12.60 -12.49 -3.95
N ARG A 312 -11.97 -13.42 -4.69
CA ARG A 312 -10.60 -13.25 -5.19
C ARG A 312 -10.42 -13.68 -6.65
N GLU A 313 -11.50 -13.72 -7.41
CA GLU A 313 -11.38 -13.96 -8.84
C GLU A 313 -10.87 -12.67 -9.51
N ILE A 314 -9.58 -12.67 -9.87
CA ILE A 314 -8.90 -11.51 -10.44
C ILE A 314 -8.98 -11.60 -11.95
N PRO A 315 -9.55 -10.59 -12.65
CA PRO A 315 -9.56 -10.58 -14.11
C PRO A 315 -8.13 -10.40 -14.66
N THR A 316 -7.89 -10.97 -15.81
CA THR A 316 -6.69 -10.74 -16.62
C THR A 316 -7.07 -9.99 -17.91
N ALA A 317 -6.07 -9.56 -18.68
CA ALA A 317 -6.32 -8.94 -19.98
C ALA A 317 -7.11 -9.83 -20.95
N ASP A 318 -6.99 -11.16 -20.80
CA ASP A 318 -7.65 -12.13 -21.66
C ASP A 318 -9.06 -12.51 -21.19
N THR A 319 -9.36 -12.30 -19.90
CA THR A 319 -10.63 -12.71 -19.29
C THR A 319 -11.62 -11.58 -19.09
N ILE A 320 -11.14 -10.31 -19.08
CA ILE A 320 -11.99 -9.15 -18.84
C ILE A 320 -12.79 -8.78 -20.11
N GLY A 321 -14.09 -8.60 -19.95
CA GLY A 321 -14.95 -8.08 -21.02
C GLY A 321 -14.82 -6.56 -21.16
N LYS A 322 -15.20 -6.05 -22.34
CA LYS A 322 -15.15 -4.61 -22.65
C LYS A 322 -15.92 -3.74 -21.64
N TYR A 323 -17.05 -4.22 -21.16
CA TYR A 323 -17.96 -3.49 -20.27
C TYR A 323 -17.92 -3.99 -18.84
N ASP A 324 -17.02 -4.92 -18.53
CA ASP A 324 -16.86 -5.43 -17.19
C ASP A 324 -16.33 -4.35 -16.25
N ILE A 325 -16.70 -4.43 -14.99
CA ILE A 325 -16.12 -3.60 -13.94
C ILE A 325 -15.47 -4.45 -12.86
N VAL A 326 -14.48 -3.86 -12.19
CA VAL A 326 -13.86 -4.40 -11.00
C VAL A 326 -14.29 -3.55 -9.81
N VAL A 327 -14.84 -4.16 -8.77
CA VAL A 327 -15.10 -3.53 -7.49
C VAL A 327 -14.13 -4.11 -6.48
N ALA A 328 -13.28 -3.27 -5.91
CA ALA A 328 -12.17 -3.71 -5.05
C ALA A 328 -12.15 -2.92 -3.74
N HIS A 329 -11.98 -3.65 -2.62
CA HIS A 329 -11.63 -3.02 -1.35
C HIS A 329 -10.18 -2.53 -1.37
N TYR A 330 -9.93 -1.34 -0.81
CA TYR A 330 -8.57 -0.82 -0.67
C TYR A 330 -7.65 -1.79 0.08
N ALA A 331 -8.14 -2.44 1.12
CA ALA A 331 -7.35 -3.38 1.92
C ALA A 331 -6.94 -4.63 1.14
N SER A 332 -7.82 -5.17 0.29
CA SER A 332 -7.60 -6.40 -0.47
C SER A 332 -7.10 -6.13 -1.88
N GLY A 333 -7.63 -5.11 -2.53
CA GLY A 333 -7.29 -4.69 -3.89
C GLY A 333 -6.03 -3.80 -3.98
N GLY A 334 -5.59 -3.21 -2.85
CA GLY A 334 -4.34 -2.48 -2.76
C GLY A 334 -3.09 -3.35 -2.92
N GLU A 335 -3.20 -4.68 -2.78
CA GLU A 335 -2.07 -5.61 -2.84
C GLU A 335 -2.21 -6.58 -4.02
N ALA A 336 -1.13 -6.72 -4.82
CA ALA A 336 -0.95 -7.76 -5.85
C ALA A 336 -1.92 -7.78 -7.06
N LEU A 337 -2.70 -6.73 -7.33
CA LEU A 337 -3.49 -6.66 -8.55
C LEU A 337 -2.67 -6.11 -9.72
N ASN A 338 -2.83 -6.74 -10.89
CA ASN A 338 -2.28 -6.28 -12.15
C ASN A 338 -3.44 -5.88 -13.08
N LEU A 339 -3.79 -4.59 -13.07
CA LEU A 339 -4.91 -4.03 -13.84
C LEU A 339 -4.44 -3.02 -14.90
N GLN A 340 -3.19 -3.11 -15.37
CA GLN A 340 -2.63 -2.20 -16.39
C GLN A 340 -3.29 -2.32 -17.77
N PHE A 341 -4.18 -3.27 -17.95
CA PHE A 341 -5.04 -3.38 -19.15
C PHE A 341 -6.31 -2.53 -19.04
N MET A 342 -6.54 -1.85 -17.90
CA MET A 342 -7.62 -0.90 -17.67
C MET A 342 -7.07 0.51 -17.61
N ASN A 343 -7.86 1.49 -18.02
CA ASN A 343 -7.44 2.90 -17.97
C ASN A 343 -8.38 3.82 -17.20
N TYR A 344 -9.48 3.30 -16.67
CA TYR A 344 -10.39 4.03 -15.78
C TYR A 344 -10.29 3.51 -14.35
N TRP A 345 -10.13 4.43 -13.42
CA TRP A 345 -10.02 4.18 -11.99
C TRP A 345 -10.90 5.16 -11.22
N CYS A 346 -11.70 4.67 -10.28
CA CYS A 346 -12.61 5.47 -9.49
C CYS A 346 -12.46 5.19 -7.99
N SER A 347 -12.16 6.21 -7.20
CA SER A 347 -12.25 6.19 -5.74
C SER A 347 -13.66 6.56 -5.33
N VAL A 348 -14.45 5.60 -4.90
CA VAL A 348 -15.84 5.81 -4.46
C VAL A 348 -15.88 6.50 -3.11
N SER A 349 -14.96 6.12 -2.23
CA SER A 349 -14.70 6.78 -0.95
C SER A 349 -13.18 6.82 -0.69
N PRO A 350 -12.61 7.89 -0.10
CA PRO A 350 -11.17 7.99 0.11
C PRO A 350 -10.69 7.02 1.19
N ASN A 351 -9.49 6.46 1.06
CA ASN A 351 -8.84 5.70 2.13
C ASN A 351 -8.08 6.65 3.07
N TYR A 352 -7.92 6.30 4.34
CA TYR A 352 -7.19 7.09 5.33
C TYR A 352 -5.68 7.13 5.08
N SER A 353 -5.14 6.03 4.52
CA SER A 353 -3.71 5.89 4.27
C SER A 353 -3.33 6.39 2.88
N LEU A 354 -2.38 7.31 2.84
CA LEU A 354 -1.75 7.77 1.61
C LEU A 354 -1.10 6.61 0.86
N SER A 355 -0.39 5.74 1.58
CA SER A 355 0.30 4.58 1.01
C SER A 355 -0.67 3.66 0.26
N ILE A 356 -1.79 3.29 0.89
CA ILE A 356 -2.80 2.44 0.28
C ILE A 356 -3.45 3.12 -0.93
N SER A 357 -3.73 4.43 -0.84
CA SER A 357 -4.29 5.21 -1.94
C SER A 357 -3.34 5.28 -3.15
N VAL A 358 -2.05 5.45 -2.91
CA VAL A 358 -1.00 5.43 -3.95
C VAL A 358 -0.88 4.04 -4.57
N GLN A 359 -0.89 2.98 -3.76
CA GLN A 359 -0.84 1.61 -4.26
C GLN A 359 -2.06 1.26 -5.12
N ALA A 360 -3.27 1.65 -4.70
CA ALA A 360 -4.49 1.42 -5.48
C ALA A 360 -4.45 2.09 -6.86
N ARG A 361 -3.97 3.34 -6.97
CA ARG A 361 -3.75 4.00 -8.26
C ARG A 361 -2.70 3.29 -9.11
N GLY A 362 -1.64 2.82 -8.49
CA GLY A 362 -0.58 2.05 -9.13
C GLY A 362 -1.04 0.70 -9.71
N ARG A 363 -2.31 0.30 -9.57
CA ARG A 363 -2.83 -0.92 -10.18
C ARG A 363 -3.06 -0.75 -11.68
N ILE A 364 -3.45 0.43 -12.14
CA ILE A 364 -3.58 0.77 -13.55
C ILE A 364 -2.36 1.55 -14.09
N LYS A 365 -1.73 2.39 -13.25
CA LYS A 365 -0.53 3.16 -13.58
C LYS A 365 0.73 2.30 -13.40
N ARG A 366 1.06 1.50 -14.41
CA ARG A 366 2.21 0.57 -14.37
C ARG A 366 2.85 0.44 -15.74
N ILE A 367 4.10 -0.05 -15.75
CA ILE A 367 4.78 -0.53 -16.96
C ILE A 367 3.88 -1.57 -17.63
N GLY A 368 3.70 -1.44 -18.94
CA GLY A 368 2.81 -2.29 -19.74
C GLY A 368 1.39 -1.73 -19.92
N GLN A 369 1.09 -0.53 -19.44
CA GLN A 369 -0.13 0.21 -19.78
C GLN A 369 -0.10 0.55 -21.29
N LYS A 370 -1.15 0.15 -22.01
CA LYS A 370 -1.21 0.26 -23.49
C LYS A 370 -2.23 1.31 -23.99
N HIS A 371 -3.01 1.89 -23.09
CA HIS A 371 -3.98 2.92 -23.45
C HIS A 371 -3.29 4.27 -23.64
N ASP A 372 -3.86 5.15 -24.47
CA ASP A 372 -3.31 6.48 -24.75
C ASP A 372 -3.44 7.47 -23.59
N ARG A 373 -4.34 7.19 -22.63
CA ARG A 373 -4.59 8.04 -21.47
C ARG A 373 -5.21 7.24 -20.33
N MET A 374 -4.88 7.63 -19.09
CA MET A 374 -5.49 7.11 -17.86
C MET A 374 -6.40 8.15 -17.22
N PHE A 375 -7.53 7.69 -16.66
CA PHE A 375 -8.55 8.54 -16.04
C PHE A 375 -8.73 8.14 -14.58
N PHE A 376 -8.57 9.12 -13.68
CA PHE A 376 -8.70 8.95 -12.24
C PHE A 376 -9.84 9.82 -11.71
N TYR A 377 -10.90 9.20 -11.22
CA TYR A 377 -12.05 9.87 -10.63
C TYR A 377 -12.00 9.75 -9.11
N TYR A 378 -12.25 10.86 -8.43
CA TYR A 378 -12.28 10.94 -6.97
C TYR A 378 -13.64 11.48 -6.54
N LEU A 379 -14.48 10.62 -5.94
CA LEU A 379 -15.78 11.04 -5.45
C LEU A 379 -15.62 11.62 -4.04
N LYS A 380 -16.16 12.82 -3.83
CA LYS A 380 -15.98 13.56 -2.59
C LYS A 380 -17.29 14.23 -2.16
N THR A 381 -17.75 13.96 -0.95
CA THR A 381 -18.88 14.63 -0.32
C THR A 381 -18.39 15.84 0.45
N LYS A 382 -18.77 17.05 0.01
CA LYS A 382 -18.30 18.33 0.57
C LYS A 382 -18.76 18.53 2.01
N GLY A 383 -17.92 19.20 2.84
CA GLY A 383 -18.25 19.53 4.22
C GLY A 383 -18.46 18.33 5.14
N THR A 384 -17.83 17.21 4.79
CA THR A 384 -17.85 15.97 5.57
C THR A 384 -16.43 15.47 5.83
N ILE A 385 -16.31 14.40 6.60
CA ILE A 385 -15.04 13.71 6.86
C ILE A 385 -14.24 13.39 5.57
N GLU A 386 -14.92 13.13 4.43
CA GLU A 386 -14.23 12.88 3.16
C GLU A 386 -13.42 14.10 2.70
N THR A 387 -13.93 15.32 2.93
CA THR A 387 -13.17 16.54 2.62
C THR A 387 -11.86 16.61 3.39
N ASP A 388 -11.89 16.24 4.66
CA ASP A 388 -10.72 16.28 5.54
C ASP A 388 -9.73 15.18 5.20
N ILE A 389 -10.20 13.98 4.88
CA ILE A 389 -9.38 12.88 4.40
C ILE A 389 -8.65 13.29 3.10
N TYR A 390 -9.37 13.82 2.11
CA TYR A 390 -8.74 14.28 0.87
C TYR A 390 -7.74 15.42 1.08
N ARG A 391 -7.97 16.31 2.06
CA ARG A 391 -7.03 17.38 2.42
C ARG A 391 -5.73 16.79 2.95
N CYS A 392 -5.80 15.80 3.85
CA CYS A 392 -4.64 15.09 4.37
C CYS A 392 -3.86 14.38 3.26
N LEU A 393 -4.55 13.60 2.41
CA LEU A 393 -3.91 12.89 1.30
C LEU A 393 -3.26 13.84 0.29
N LYS A 394 -3.87 15.00 0.02
CA LYS A 394 -3.28 16.04 -0.83
C LYS A 394 -2.05 16.68 -0.19
N GLY A 395 -2.05 16.83 1.15
CA GLY A 395 -0.90 17.25 1.94
C GLY A 395 0.18 16.17 2.08
N LYS A 396 0.02 15.00 1.44
CA LYS A 396 0.92 13.85 1.47
C LYS A 396 1.13 13.24 2.86
N HIS A 397 0.09 13.18 3.65
CA HIS A 397 0.09 12.49 4.94
C HIS A 397 -1.20 11.68 5.15
N ASP A 398 -1.13 10.72 6.07
CA ASP A 398 -2.28 9.91 6.45
C ASP A 398 -3.31 10.73 7.24
N PHE A 399 -4.58 10.38 7.10
CA PHE A 399 -5.65 10.94 7.91
C PHE A 399 -5.65 10.28 9.30
N SER A 400 -5.76 11.10 10.34
CA SER A 400 -5.86 10.65 11.73
C SER A 400 -7.30 10.81 12.24
N GLU A 401 -7.97 9.70 12.51
CA GLU A 401 -9.32 9.69 13.10
C GLU A 401 -9.33 10.37 14.46
N ARG A 402 -8.30 10.15 15.29
CA ARG A 402 -8.15 10.76 16.60
C ARG A 402 -8.06 12.30 16.52
N THR A 403 -7.25 12.81 15.58
CA THR A 403 -7.13 14.26 15.38
C THR A 403 -8.45 14.84 14.91
N TRP A 404 -9.09 14.18 13.95
CA TRP A 404 -10.38 14.63 13.41
C TRP A 404 -11.49 14.65 14.49
N LEU A 405 -11.53 13.62 15.35
CA LEU A 405 -12.46 13.58 16.48
C LEU A 405 -12.24 14.75 17.46
N ALA A 406 -10.98 15.05 17.78
CA ALA A 406 -10.62 16.17 18.64
C ALA A 406 -11.05 17.52 18.02
N ASP A 407 -10.78 17.72 16.73
CA ASP A 407 -11.14 18.95 16.00
C ASP A 407 -12.67 19.17 15.89
N ASN A 408 -13.46 18.09 16.02
CA ASN A 408 -14.93 18.13 16.02
C ASN A 408 -15.54 18.07 17.44
N GLY A 409 -14.73 18.21 18.51
CA GLY A 409 -15.21 18.18 19.90
C GLY A 409 -15.69 16.82 20.38
N LEU A 410 -15.17 15.73 19.79
CA LEU A 410 -15.59 14.34 20.04
C LEU A 410 -14.53 13.51 20.80
N SER A 411 -13.46 14.16 21.30
CA SER A 411 -12.27 13.49 21.88
C SER A 411 -12.43 13.00 23.31
N ASP A 412 -13.50 13.34 24.01
CA ASP A 412 -13.70 13.06 25.44
C ASP A 412 -14.70 11.91 25.69
N VAL A 413 -14.70 10.89 24.85
CA VAL A 413 -15.53 9.68 25.05
C VAL A 413 -14.62 8.46 25.17
#